data_776be6390fb96dbf73bd19a867fe6849
#
_entry.id   776be6390fb96dbf73bd19a867fe6849
#
_cell.length_a   1.000
_cell.length_b   1.000
_cell.length_c   1.000
_cell.angle_alpha   90.00
_cell.angle_beta   90.00
_cell.angle_gamma   90.00
#
_symmetry.space_group_name_H-M   'P 1'
#
loop_
_entity.id
_entity.type
_entity.pdbx_description
1 polymer ?
#
loop_
_entity_poly.entity_id
_entity_poly.type
_entity_poly.pdbx_seq_one_letter_code
_entity_poly.pdbx_strand_id
1 'polypeptide(L)' 'MKRRDLIKKLEQAGFKLSSHGGNHDIYKRGNDEETIPRHKEINEILAKKILKKWGIK' A
#
# COMPACT_ATOMS: atom_id res chain seq x y z
N MET A 1 2.83 -4.37 -10.86
CA MET A 1 3.04 -2.99 -10.40
C MET A 1 4.24 -2.95 -9.46
N LYS A 2 5.10 -1.99 -9.63
CA LYS A 2 6.24 -1.85 -8.73
C LYS A 2 5.78 -1.38 -7.36
N ARG A 3 6.37 -1.96 -6.32
CA ARG A 3 6.03 -1.63 -4.94
C ARG A 3 6.13 -0.13 -4.68
N ARG A 4 7.21 0.50 -5.15
CA ARG A 4 7.42 1.95 -4.95
C ARG A 4 6.29 2.79 -5.57
N ASP A 5 5.76 2.34 -6.71
CA ASP A 5 4.67 3.06 -7.38
C ASP A 5 3.37 2.93 -6.61
N LEU A 6 3.10 1.74 -6.08
CA LEU A 6 1.93 1.51 -5.24
C LEU A 6 2.01 2.37 -3.97
N ILE A 7 3.16 2.38 -3.31
CA ILE A 7 3.36 3.17 -2.11
C ILE A 7 3.20 4.65 -2.39
N LYS A 8 3.74 5.12 -3.51
CA LYS A 8 3.60 6.51 -3.90
C LYS A 8 2.13 6.90 -4.05
N LYS A 9 1.32 6.03 -4.66
CA LYS A 9 -0.12 6.27 -4.78
C LYS A 9 -0.80 6.30 -3.42
N LEU A 10 -0.43 5.42 -2.51
CA LEU A 10 -0.97 5.41 -1.16
C LEU A 10 -0.59 6.70 -0.42
N GLU A 11 0.66 7.13 -0.54
CA GLU A 11 1.11 8.36 0.10
C GLU A 11 0.37 9.58 -0.42
N GLN A 12 0.12 9.63 -1.73
CA GLN A 12 -0.65 10.71 -2.33
C GLN A 12 -2.09 10.72 -1.83
N ALA A 13 -2.61 9.57 -1.42
CA ALA A 13 -3.94 9.45 -0.84
C ALA A 13 -3.96 9.72 0.67
N GLY A 14 -2.82 10.04 1.26
CA GLY A 14 -2.73 10.38 2.67
C GLY A 14 -2.23 9.27 3.58
N PHE A 15 -1.92 8.10 3.04
CA PHE A 15 -1.36 7.01 3.84
C PHE A 15 0.09 7.29 4.20
N LYS A 16 0.49 6.87 5.40
CA LYS A 16 1.86 7.01 5.87
C LYS A 16 2.32 5.70 6.48
N LEU A 17 3.62 5.44 6.36
CA LEU A 17 4.22 4.27 6.99
C LEU A 17 4.03 4.37 8.50
N SER A 18 3.40 3.35 9.07
CA SER A 18 3.12 3.28 10.50
C SER A 18 4.06 2.34 11.23
N SER A 19 4.31 1.17 10.65
CA SER A 19 5.20 0.20 11.28
C SER A 19 5.82 -0.74 10.27
N HIS A 20 6.95 -1.33 10.67
CA HIS A 20 7.62 -2.40 9.93
C HIS A 20 7.32 -3.71 10.64
N GLY A 21 6.61 -4.60 9.95
CA GLY A 21 6.51 -5.99 10.39
C GLY A 21 7.57 -6.80 9.64
N GLY A 22 7.71 -8.09 9.92
CA GLY A 22 8.70 -8.95 9.29
C GLY A 22 8.76 -8.84 7.77
N ASN A 23 7.75 -9.36 7.09
CA ASN A 23 7.69 -9.34 5.62
C ASN A 23 6.73 -8.28 5.07
N HIS A 24 6.19 -7.42 5.93
CA HIS A 24 5.18 -6.45 5.54
C HIS A 24 5.42 -5.11 6.21
N ASP A 25 5.03 -4.05 5.53
CA ASP A 25 4.97 -2.73 6.12
C ASP A 25 3.51 -2.34 6.26
N ILE A 26 3.17 -1.65 7.34
CA ILE A 26 1.80 -1.21 7.58
C ILE A 26 1.70 0.28 7.33
N TYR A 27 0.80 0.66 6.42
CA TYR A 27 0.50 2.04 6.10
C TYR A 27 -0.85 2.41 6.67
N LYS A 28 -0.96 3.59 7.25
CA LYS A 28 -2.20 4.06 7.88
C LYS A 28 -2.61 5.44 7.38
N ARG A 29 -3.92 5.64 7.37
CA ARG A 29 -4.54 6.93 7.10
C ARG A 29 -5.74 7.04 8.04
N GLY A 30 -5.59 7.81 9.14
CA GLY A 30 -6.63 7.85 10.16
C GLY A 30 -6.88 6.47 10.72
N ASN A 31 -8.10 5.97 10.54
CA ASN A 31 -8.48 4.62 10.97
C ASN A 31 -8.24 3.57 9.88
N ASP A 32 -7.85 3.99 8.69
CA ASP A 32 -7.57 3.06 7.60
C ASP A 32 -6.19 2.46 7.75
N GLU A 33 -6.08 1.18 7.49
CA GLU A 33 -4.82 0.44 7.61
C GLU A 33 -4.67 -0.49 6.43
N GLU A 34 -3.49 -0.49 5.82
CA GLU A 34 -3.20 -1.37 4.71
C GLU A 34 -1.82 -2.01 4.89
N THR A 35 -1.76 -3.31 4.70
CA THR A 35 -0.53 -4.08 4.79
C THR A 35 0.05 -4.24 3.39
N ILE A 36 1.29 -3.81 3.21
CA ILE A 36 1.98 -3.87 1.92
C ILE A 36 3.15 -4.83 2.02
N PRO A 37 3.19 -5.88 1.19
CA PRO A 37 4.32 -6.81 1.21
C PRO A 37 5.59 -6.13 0.71
N ARG A 38 6.75 -6.63 1.17
CA ARG A 38 8.05 -6.05 0.81
C ARG A 38 8.65 -6.60 -0.47
N HIS A 39 7.83 -7.06 -1.39
CA HIS A 39 8.29 -7.50 -2.71
C HIS A 39 8.48 -6.30 -3.63
N LYS A 40 9.54 -6.31 -4.42
CA LYS A 40 9.78 -5.22 -5.39
C LYS A 40 8.65 -5.10 -6.39
N GLU A 41 8.08 -6.23 -6.79
CA GLU A 41 6.92 -6.26 -7.67
C GLU A 41 5.71 -6.74 -6.89
N ILE A 42 4.65 -5.97 -6.96
CA ILE A 42 3.37 -6.35 -6.37
C ILE A 42 2.51 -6.96 -7.46
N ASN A 43 1.91 -8.11 -7.17
CA ASN A 43 0.99 -8.75 -8.09
C ASN A 43 -0.08 -7.74 -8.53
N GLU A 44 -0.36 -7.70 -9.85
CA GLU A 44 -1.32 -6.74 -10.40
C GLU A 44 -2.70 -6.87 -9.78
N ILE A 45 -3.13 -8.09 -9.51
CA ILE A 45 -4.44 -8.33 -8.90
C ILE A 45 -4.48 -7.73 -7.50
N LEU A 46 -3.44 -7.95 -6.72
CA LEU A 46 -3.34 -7.41 -5.37
C LEU A 46 -3.27 -5.89 -5.39
N ALA A 47 -2.43 -5.33 -6.27
CA ALA A 47 -2.29 -3.88 -6.39
C ALA A 47 -3.62 -3.23 -6.75
N LYS A 48 -4.33 -3.80 -7.72
CA LYS A 48 -5.63 -3.29 -8.12
C LYS A 48 -6.66 -3.39 -7.00
N LYS A 49 -6.65 -4.47 -6.24
CA LYS A 49 -7.55 -4.62 -5.09
C LYS A 49 -7.30 -3.55 -4.05
N ILE A 50 -6.04 -3.28 -3.74
CA ILE A 50 -5.66 -2.26 -2.77
C ILE A 50 -6.12 -0.89 -3.24
N LEU A 51 -5.80 -0.53 -4.47
CA LEU A 51 -6.17 0.77 -5.02
C LEU A 51 -7.68 0.95 -5.08
N LYS A 52 -8.39 -0.08 -5.51
CA LYS A 52 -9.86 -0.04 -5.59
C LYS A 52 -10.49 0.07 -4.21
N LYS A 53 -9.95 -0.65 -3.24
CA LYS A 53 -10.45 -0.65 -1.87
C LYS A 53 -10.47 0.77 -1.29
N TRP A 54 -9.45 1.56 -1.59
CA TRP A 54 -9.29 2.91 -1.05
C TRP A 54 -9.70 4.02 -2.02
N GLY A 55 -10.25 3.66 -3.18
CA GLY A 55 -10.69 4.63 -4.18
C GLY A 55 -9.55 5.38 -4.84
N ILE A 56 -8.37 4.80 -4.91
CA ILE A 56 -7.19 5.40 -5.53
C ILE A 56 -7.12 4.99 -7.00
N LYS A 57 -6.91 5.96 -7.86
CA LYS A 57 -6.80 5.72 -9.31
C LYS A 57 -5.37 5.54 -9.78
#